data_8a548a39f697175b1bcf9357a78b89da
#
_entry.id   8a548a39f697175b1bcf9357a78b89da
#
_cell.length_a   1.000
_cell.length_b   1.000
_cell.length_c   1.000
_cell.angle_alpha   90.00
_cell.angle_beta   90.00
_cell.angle_gamma   90.00
#
_symmetry.space_group_name_H-M   'P 1'
#
loop_
_entity.id
_entity.type
_entity.pdbx_description
1 polymer ?
#
loop_
_entity_poly.entity_id
_entity_poly.type
_entity_poly.pdbx_seq_one_letter_code
_entity_poly.pdbx_strand_id
1 'polypeptide(L)'
;YSHQGLTFGGLIVNQHFTTAEAVTVFQLINAYLHNEGLQKVVYKAIPWLYYQQPSEEDLYAIYRTTKARLVARDIATVVKIDAPLPCYQIRKSGIKKANQNGITVEESSRWADFWHILTANLQTKYHVRPVHTLTEIEMLKASFPNNIRLFTAQLGGKVLGGTVVYEYGNVAHTQYISASPEGKKLHALDLLFDKL
;
A
#
# COMPACT_ATOMS: atom_id res chain seq x y z
N TYR A 1 18.55 -6.20 0.51
CA TYR A 1 17.10 -6.05 0.36
C TYR A 1 16.76 -5.87 -1.11
N SER A 2 15.75 -6.59 -1.58
CA SER A 2 15.08 -6.34 -2.85
C SER A 2 13.75 -5.66 -2.55
N HIS A 3 13.34 -4.69 -3.36
CA HIS A 3 12.07 -3.96 -3.21
C HIS A 3 11.93 -3.24 -1.85
N GLN A 4 13.01 -2.67 -1.34
CA GLN A 4 12.97 -1.89 -0.10
C GLN A 4 11.97 -0.74 -0.25
N GLY A 5 11.11 -0.55 0.75
CA GLY A 5 10.05 0.45 0.72
C GLY A 5 8.73 -0.04 0.12
N LEU A 6 8.71 -1.19 -0.55
CA LEU A 6 7.48 -1.84 -1.01
C LEU A 6 6.98 -2.86 0.02
N THR A 7 5.66 -3.04 0.06
CA THR A 7 5.02 -3.97 1.02
C THR A 7 5.28 -5.42 0.64
N PHE A 8 5.41 -5.71 -0.65
CA PHE A 8 5.61 -7.02 -1.24
C PHE A 8 6.46 -6.89 -2.51
N GLY A 9 6.97 -8.00 -3.00
CA GLY A 9 7.72 -8.11 -4.24
C GLY A 9 7.83 -9.55 -4.67
N GLY A 10 8.28 -9.78 -5.89
CA GLY A 10 8.39 -11.13 -6.41
C GLY A 10 8.79 -11.15 -7.89
N LEU A 11 8.57 -12.27 -8.54
CA LEU A 11 8.76 -12.39 -9.98
C LEU A 11 7.72 -11.57 -10.72
N ILE A 12 8.18 -10.85 -11.74
CA ILE A 12 7.31 -10.21 -12.74
C ILE A 12 7.52 -10.99 -14.01
N VAL A 13 6.46 -11.59 -14.49
CA VAL A 13 6.49 -12.54 -15.63
C VAL A 13 5.45 -12.18 -16.67
N ASN A 14 5.61 -12.65 -17.87
CA ASN A 14 4.63 -12.50 -18.94
C ASN A 14 3.57 -13.63 -18.89
N GLN A 15 2.54 -13.50 -19.73
CA GLN A 15 1.40 -14.43 -19.80
C GLN A 15 1.75 -15.85 -20.29
N HIS A 16 2.96 -16.06 -20.80
CA HIS A 16 3.42 -17.37 -21.31
C HIS A 16 4.31 -18.10 -20.32
N PHE A 17 4.59 -17.49 -19.17
CA PHE A 17 5.45 -18.07 -18.13
C PHE A 17 4.82 -19.35 -17.56
N THR A 18 5.61 -20.42 -17.54
CA THR A 18 5.15 -21.75 -17.14
C THR A 18 5.63 -22.12 -15.74
N THR A 19 4.93 -23.08 -15.12
CA THR A 19 5.35 -23.67 -13.83
C THR A 19 6.75 -24.30 -13.91
N ALA A 20 7.12 -24.92 -15.04
CA ALA A 20 8.45 -25.51 -15.22
C ALA A 20 9.55 -24.43 -15.22
N GLU A 21 9.29 -23.31 -15.89
CA GLU A 21 10.20 -22.15 -15.87
C GLU A 21 10.30 -21.56 -14.46
N ALA A 22 9.19 -21.43 -13.73
CA ALA A 22 9.21 -20.96 -12.36
C ALA A 22 10.10 -21.83 -11.45
N VAL A 23 9.99 -23.15 -11.55
CA VAL A 23 10.83 -24.08 -10.81
C VAL A 23 12.31 -23.87 -11.16
N THR A 24 12.63 -23.75 -12.43
CA THR A 24 14.01 -23.52 -12.91
C THR A 24 14.55 -22.18 -12.41
N VAL A 25 13.77 -21.10 -12.50
CA VAL A 25 14.15 -19.77 -12.03
C VAL A 25 14.43 -19.78 -10.52
N PHE A 26 13.57 -20.40 -9.71
CA PHE A 26 13.80 -20.48 -8.27
C PHE A 26 14.99 -21.36 -7.89
N GLN A 27 15.28 -22.42 -8.65
CA GLN A 27 16.53 -23.20 -8.47
C GLN A 27 17.76 -22.33 -8.71
N LEU A 28 17.77 -21.55 -9.79
CA LEU A 28 18.87 -20.63 -10.12
C LEU A 28 19.01 -19.51 -9.08
N ILE A 29 17.91 -18.90 -8.66
CA ILE A 29 17.90 -17.87 -7.62
C ILE A 29 18.48 -18.45 -6.32
N ASN A 30 18.03 -19.62 -5.90
CA ASN A 30 18.52 -20.25 -4.65
C ASN A 30 20.02 -20.59 -4.73
N ALA A 31 20.49 -21.10 -5.86
CA ALA A 31 21.91 -21.39 -6.07
C ALA A 31 22.73 -20.08 -6.03
N TYR A 32 22.27 -19.03 -6.71
CA TYR A 32 22.94 -17.73 -6.69
C TYR A 32 23.03 -17.15 -5.27
N LEU A 33 21.88 -17.07 -4.57
CA LEU A 33 21.85 -16.52 -3.22
C LEU A 33 22.71 -17.33 -2.22
N HIS A 34 22.76 -18.65 -2.38
CA HIS A 34 23.63 -19.52 -1.60
C HIS A 34 25.11 -19.20 -1.87
N ASN A 35 25.51 -19.05 -3.12
CA ASN A 35 26.89 -18.72 -3.51
C ASN A 35 27.30 -17.32 -3.00
N GLU A 36 26.37 -16.39 -2.92
CA GLU A 36 26.55 -15.06 -2.30
C GLU A 36 26.59 -15.12 -0.75
N GLY A 37 26.53 -16.30 -0.14
CA GLY A 37 26.60 -16.48 1.30
C GLY A 37 25.32 -16.12 2.08
N LEU A 38 24.19 -15.91 1.39
CA LEU A 38 22.90 -15.61 2.03
C LEU A 38 22.32 -16.87 2.68
N GLN A 39 22.14 -16.81 3.98
CA GLN A 39 21.62 -17.93 4.76
C GLN A 39 20.11 -17.94 4.93
N LYS A 40 19.45 -16.81 4.68
CA LYS A 40 18.02 -16.64 4.87
C LYS A 40 17.41 -15.73 3.81
N VAL A 41 16.32 -16.20 3.22
CA VAL A 41 15.49 -15.42 2.31
C VAL A 41 14.08 -15.31 2.87
N VAL A 42 13.52 -14.13 2.86
CA VAL A 42 12.10 -13.89 3.16
C VAL A 42 11.43 -13.44 1.89
N TYR A 43 10.53 -14.27 1.38
CA TYR A 43 9.73 -13.97 0.20
C TYR A 43 8.36 -13.45 0.61
N LYS A 44 8.04 -12.21 0.23
CA LYS A 44 6.73 -11.61 0.42
C LYS A 44 6.02 -11.58 -0.92
N ALA A 45 5.18 -12.57 -1.17
CA ALA A 45 4.46 -12.70 -2.43
C ALA A 45 3.60 -11.48 -2.73
N ILE A 46 3.53 -11.11 -4.01
CA ILE A 46 2.58 -10.11 -4.50
C ILE A 46 1.16 -10.68 -4.30
N PRO A 47 0.23 -9.94 -3.71
CA PRO A 47 -1.15 -10.40 -3.58
C PRO A 47 -1.81 -10.63 -4.94
N TRP A 48 -2.57 -11.72 -5.07
CA TRP A 48 -3.23 -12.13 -6.31
C TRP A 48 -4.12 -11.05 -6.95
N LEU A 49 -4.63 -10.13 -6.16
CA LEU A 49 -5.49 -9.04 -6.65
C LEU A 49 -4.78 -8.07 -7.62
N TYR A 50 -3.44 -8.06 -7.64
CA TYR A 50 -2.64 -7.28 -8.58
C TYR A 50 -2.31 -8.04 -9.87
N TYR A 51 -2.65 -9.32 -9.95
CA TYR A 51 -2.35 -10.14 -11.11
C TYR A 51 -3.30 -9.81 -12.27
N GLN A 52 -2.79 -9.83 -13.48
CA GLN A 52 -3.60 -9.71 -14.71
C GLN A 52 -4.35 -11.00 -15.03
N GLN A 53 -3.82 -12.12 -14.55
CA GLN A 53 -4.43 -13.44 -14.64
C GLN A 53 -4.11 -14.25 -13.37
N PRO A 54 -4.94 -15.23 -12.98
CA PRO A 54 -4.64 -16.11 -11.86
C PRO A 54 -3.28 -16.80 -12.04
N SER A 55 -2.41 -16.73 -11.05
CA SER A 55 -1.04 -17.24 -11.09
C SER A 55 -0.55 -17.53 -9.67
N GLU A 56 0.01 -18.73 -9.46
CA GLU A 56 0.64 -19.13 -8.18
C GLU A 56 1.91 -19.95 -8.43
N GLU A 57 2.50 -19.85 -9.64
CA GLU A 57 3.67 -20.60 -10.06
C GLU A 57 4.88 -20.32 -9.19
N ASP A 58 5.02 -19.10 -8.68
CA ASP A 58 6.09 -18.71 -7.75
C ASP A 58 5.97 -19.43 -6.40
N LEU A 59 4.77 -19.49 -5.84
CA LEU A 59 4.52 -20.17 -4.57
C LEU A 59 4.72 -21.69 -4.71
N TYR A 60 4.27 -22.27 -5.83
CA TYR A 60 4.53 -23.68 -6.15
C TYR A 60 6.02 -23.95 -6.32
N ALA A 61 6.75 -23.10 -7.04
CA ALA A 61 8.18 -23.25 -7.27
C ALA A 61 8.97 -23.14 -5.96
N ILE A 62 8.63 -22.21 -5.07
CA ILE A 62 9.20 -22.10 -3.73
C ILE A 62 8.98 -23.41 -2.95
N TYR A 63 7.76 -23.92 -2.94
CA TYR A 63 7.44 -25.19 -2.28
C TYR A 63 8.27 -26.36 -2.84
N ARG A 64 8.43 -26.43 -4.15
CA ARG A 64 9.16 -27.52 -4.83
C ARG A 64 10.67 -27.46 -4.68
N THR A 65 11.25 -26.26 -4.63
CA THR A 65 12.70 -26.06 -4.70
C THR A 65 13.35 -25.78 -3.35
N THR A 66 12.54 -25.52 -2.31
CA THR A 66 13.05 -25.17 -0.98
C THR A 66 12.32 -25.92 0.13
N LYS A 67 12.82 -25.77 1.38
CA LYS A 67 12.10 -26.15 2.61
C LYS A 67 11.43 -24.92 3.24
N ALA A 68 10.91 -24.02 2.44
CA ALA A 68 10.30 -22.81 2.92
C ALA A 68 9.10 -23.08 3.83
N ARG A 69 8.98 -22.26 4.86
CA ARG A 69 7.85 -22.29 5.80
C ARG A 69 7.14 -20.95 5.80
N LEU A 70 5.83 -20.97 5.95
CA LEU A 70 5.05 -19.76 6.18
C LEU A 70 5.41 -19.19 7.56
N VAL A 71 5.95 -17.98 7.59
CA VAL A 71 6.38 -17.33 8.83
C VAL A 71 5.41 -16.25 9.31
N ALA A 72 4.66 -15.64 8.39
CA ALA A 72 3.62 -14.65 8.70
C ALA A 72 2.59 -14.62 7.59
N ARG A 73 1.36 -14.28 7.92
CA ARG A 73 0.27 -13.98 6.98
C ARG A 73 -0.55 -12.83 7.53
N ASP A 74 -0.55 -11.73 6.80
CA ASP A 74 -1.35 -10.56 7.13
C ASP A 74 -2.67 -10.57 6.35
N ILE A 75 -3.68 -9.91 6.89
CA ILE A 75 -4.99 -9.74 6.24
C ILE A 75 -5.12 -8.28 5.85
N ALA A 76 -5.36 -8.03 4.56
CA ALA A 76 -5.71 -6.71 4.05
C ALA A 76 -7.21 -6.63 3.75
N THR A 77 -7.81 -5.49 4.03
CA THR A 77 -9.19 -5.20 3.61
C THR A 77 -9.20 -4.82 2.14
N VAL A 78 -10.03 -5.49 1.37
CA VAL A 78 -10.28 -5.17 -0.04
C VAL A 78 -11.73 -4.73 -0.19
N VAL A 79 -11.95 -3.61 -0.83
CA VAL A 79 -13.27 -3.10 -1.16
C VAL A 79 -13.49 -3.24 -2.66
N LYS A 80 -14.54 -3.93 -3.05
CA LYS A 80 -14.96 -4.04 -4.44
C LYS A 80 -15.81 -2.82 -4.80
N ILE A 81 -15.30 -1.94 -5.67
CA ILE A 81 -15.92 -0.64 -5.93
C ILE A 81 -17.27 -0.78 -6.64
N ASP A 82 -17.40 -1.73 -7.57
CA ASP A 82 -18.64 -2.02 -8.30
C ASP A 82 -19.70 -2.78 -7.49
N ALA A 83 -19.34 -3.32 -6.33
CA ALA A 83 -20.24 -4.04 -5.41
C ALA A 83 -19.84 -3.82 -3.94
N PRO A 84 -19.83 -2.57 -3.45
CA PRO A 84 -19.38 -2.25 -2.10
C PRO A 84 -20.33 -2.82 -1.05
N LEU A 85 -19.76 -3.31 0.05
CA LEU A 85 -20.57 -3.68 1.22
C LEU A 85 -21.19 -2.42 1.86
N PRO A 86 -22.35 -2.57 2.52
CA PRO A 86 -22.99 -1.46 3.21
C PRO A 86 -22.05 -0.82 4.26
N CYS A 87 -21.93 0.48 4.21
CA CYS A 87 -21.15 1.23 5.19
C CYS A 87 -21.81 1.18 6.57
N TYR A 88 -21.05 0.92 7.63
CA TYR A 88 -21.54 0.92 9.00
C TYR A 88 -22.10 2.28 9.42
N GLN A 89 -23.16 2.28 10.23
CA GLN A 89 -23.83 3.50 10.69
C GLN A 89 -22.91 4.52 11.36
N ILE A 90 -21.91 4.04 12.12
CA ILE A 90 -20.91 4.91 12.74
C ILE A 90 -20.11 5.70 11.70
N ARG A 91 -19.75 5.09 10.56
CA ARG A 91 -19.04 5.76 9.47
C ARG A 91 -19.92 6.77 8.77
N LYS A 92 -21.18 6.43 8.47
CA LYS A 92 -22.16 7.36 7.89
C LYS A 92 -22.34 8.59 8.79
N SER A 93 -22.39 8.39 10.11
CA SER A 93 -22.46 9.49 11.07
C SER A 93 -21.20 10.36 11.06
N GLY A 94 -20.01 9.75 10.94
CA GLY A 94 -18.74 10.45 10.80
C GLY A 94 -18.70 11.30 9.52
N ILE A 95 -19.05 10.72 8.38
CA ILE A 95 -19.14 11.41 7.09
C ILE A 95 -20.06 12.63 7.19
N LYS A 96 -21.27 12.46 7.76
CA LYS A 96 -22.21 13.55 7.96
C LYS A 96 -21.61 14.68 8.80
N LYS A 97 -20.96 14.36 9.92
CA LYS A 97 -20.30 15.35 10.80
C LYS A 97 -19.16 16.08 10.07
N ALA A 98 -18.32 15.36 9.32
CA ALA A 98 -17.23 15.95 8.56
C ALA A 98 -17.76 16.98 7.53
N ASN A 99 -18.81 16.62 6.78
CA ASN A 99 -19.48 17.53 5.85
C ASN A 99 -20.07 18.77 6.56
N GLN A 100 -20.73 18.57 7.70
CA GLN A 100 -21.30 19.69 8.50
C GLN A 100 -20.23 20.64 9.03
N ASN A 101 -19.02 20.15 9.30
CA ASN A 101 -17.89 20.97 9.71
C ASN A 101 -17.18 21.67 8.52
N GLY A 102 -17.64 21.47 7.29
CA GLY A 102 -17.07 22.11 6.11
C GLY A 102 -15.75 21.50 5.65
N ILE A 103 -15.48 20.23 5.95
CA ILE A 103 -14.30 19.54 5.45
C ILE A 103 -14.48 19.29 3.94
N THR A 104 -13.43 19.58 3.19
CA THR A 104 -13.32 19.29 1.76
C THR A 104 -12.28 18.20 1.51
N VAL A 105 -12.48 17.42 0.44
CA VAL A 105 -11.54 16.38 0.02
C VAL A 105 -11.15 16.65 -1.43
N GLU A 106 -9.87 16.60 -1.71
CA GLU A 106 -9.33 16.83 -3.05
C GLU A 106 -8.03 16.05 -3.29
N GLU A 107 -7.71 15.81 -4.56
CA GLU A 107 -6.34 15.46 -4.93
C GLU A 107 -5.44 16.67 -4.70
N SER A 108 -4.25 16.44 -4.13
CA SER A 108 -3.45 17.52 -3.57
C SER A 108 -1.96 17.35 -3.89
N SER A 109 -1.27 18.48 -4.05
CA SER A 109 0.19 18.54 -4.11
C SER A 109 0.84 18.86 -2.76
N ARG A 110 0.07 18.89 -1.68
CA ARG A 110 0.56 19.29 -0.34
C ARG A 110 1.25 18.14 0.39
N TRP A 111 2.24 17.54 -0.25
CA TRP A 111 2.99 16.38 0.28
C TRP A 111 3.64 16.67 1.63
N ALA A 112 4.26 17.83 1.79
CA ALA A 112 4.95 18.21 3.02
C ALA A 112 3.98 18.28 4.23
N ASP A 113 2.78 18.85 4.05
CA ASP A 113 1.78 18.95 5.13
C ASP A 113 1.28 17.56 5.55
N PHE A 114 1.00 16.70 4.59
CA PHE A 114 0.58 15.33 4.88
C PHE A 114 1.71 14.52 5.53
N TRP A 115 2.96 14.65 5.02
CA TRP A 115 4.11 13.94 5.58
C TRP A 115 4.42 14.37 7.01
N HIS A 116 4.21 15.63 7.33
CA HIS A 116 4.32 16.11 8.72
C HIS A 116 3.32 15.38 9.64
N ILE A 117 2.04 15.28 9.23
CA ILE A 117 1.00 14.57 10.00
C ILE A 117 1.34 13.08 10.13
N LEU A 118 1.75 12.43 9.05
CA LEU A 118 2.13 11.02 9.02
C LEU A 118 3.30 10.75 9.97
N THR A 119 4.37 11.53 9.85
CA THR A 119 5.58 11.39 10.67
C THR A 119 5.28 11.59 12.15
N ALA A 120 4.53 12.64 12.49
CA ALA A 120 4.14 12.91 13.88
C ALA A 120 3.34 11.75 14.49
N ASN A 121 2.38 11.19 13.75
CA ASN A 121 1.59 10.07 14.23
C ASN A 121 2.42 8.78 14.40
N LEU A 122 3.29 8.45 13.44
CA LEU A 122 4.14 7.27 13.51
C LEU A 122 5.15 7.39 14.66
N GLN A 123 5.75 8.56 14.83
CA GLN A 123 6.68 8.81 15.93
C GLN A 123 5.99 8.71 17.29
N THR A 124 4.81 9.33 17.45
CA THR A 124 4.08 9.35 18.73
C THR A 124 3.56 7.96 19.11
N LYS A 125 3.04 7.19 18.13
CA LYS A 125 2.35 5.93 18.43
C LYS A 125 3.26 4.70 18.41
N TYR A 126 4.25 4.70 17.52
CA TYR A 126 5.07 3.50 17.25
C TYR A 126 6.57 3.74 17.37
N HIS A 127 7.01 4.99 17.64
CA HIS A 127 8.43 5.39 17.69
C HIS A 127 9.22 5.06 16.41
N VAL A 128 8.54 5.10 15.26
CA VAL A 128 9.13 4.85 13.93
C VAL A 128 8.91 6.02 12.99
N ARG A 129 9.64 6.04 11.89
CA ARG A 129 9.47 6.98 10.78
C ARG A 129 8.75 6.30 9.62
N PRO A 130 8.14 7.07 8.69
CA PRO A 130 7.67 6.52 7.41
C PRO A 130 8.81 5.78 6.69
N VAL A 131 8.46 4.73 5.93
CA VAL A 131 9.44 3.97 5.14
C VAL A 131 10.13 4.85 4.10
N HIS A 132 9.36 5.74 3.46
CA HIS A 132 9.91 6.75 2.55
C HIS A 132 10.04 8.09 3.26
N THR A 133 11.10 8.82 2.95
CA THR A 133 11.22 10.25 3.25
C THR A 133 10.29 11.06 2.33
N LEU A 134 10.08 12.34 2.65
CA LEU A 134 9.32 13.24 1.77
C LEU A 134 9.97 13.32 0.38
N THR A 135 11.28 13.47 0.32
CA THR A 135 12.02 13.54 -0.96
C THR A 135 11.86 12.28 -1.79
N GLU A 136 11.90 11.09 -1.16
CA GLU A 136 11.74 9.82 -1.87
C GLU A 136 10.33 9.65 -2.43
N ILE A 137 9.27 10.02 -1.67
CA ILE A 137 7.91 9.90 -2.20
C ILE A 137 7.62 10.93 -3.30
N GLU A 138 8.20 12.13 -3.22
CA GLU A 138 8.10 13.13 -4.29
C GLU A 138 8.84 12.68 -5.56
N MET A 139 10.00 12.03 -5.41
CA MET A 139 10.73 11.42 -6.53
C MET A 139 9.90 10.28 -7.16
N LEU A 140 9.29 9.43 -6.35
CA LEU A 140 8.41 8.37 -6.85
C LEU A 140 7.19 8.94 -7.57
N LYS A 141 6.56 9.99 -7.02
CA LYS A 141 5.46 10.71 -7.70
C LYS A 141 5.91 11.29 -9.04
N ALA A 142 7.09 11.86 -9.11
CA ALA A 142 7.64 12.41 -10.36
C ALA A 142 7.89 11.31 -11.40
N SER A 143 8.34 10.13 -10.96
CA SER A 143 8.57 8.96 -11.84
C SER A 143 7.27 8.27 -12.28
N PHE A 144 6.23 8.31 -11.44
CA PHE A 144 4.93 7.65 -11.68
C PHE A 144 3.76 8.64 -11.50
N PRO A 145 3.69 9.70 -12.34
CA PRO A 145 2.78 10.83 -12.11
C PRO A 145 1.28 10.45 -12.17
N ASN A 146 0.94 9.41 -12.89
CA ASN A 146 -0.44 8.95 -13.01
C ASN A 146 -0.81 7.84 -12.02
N ASN A 147 0.18 7.23 -11.35
CA ASN A 147 -0.04 6.06 -10.51
C ASN A 147 0.08 6.36 -9.02
N ILE A 148 0.78 7.42 -8.63
CA ILE A 148 0.96 7.82 -7.24
C ILE A 148 0.24 9.13 -7.01
N ARG A 149 -0.80 9.09 -6.17
CA ARG A 149 -1.68 10.25 -5.93
C ARG A 149 -1.83 10.49 -4.43
N LEU A 150 -1.84 11.75 -4.04
CA LEU A 150 -2.14 12.18 -2.68
C LEU A 150 -3.54 12.78 -2.65
N PHE A 151 -4.40 12.28 -1.77
CA PHE A 151 -5.69 12.88 -1.46
C PHE A 151 -5.67 13.42 -0.04
N THR A 152 -6.16 14.63 0.15
CA THR A 152 -6.19 15.29 1.46
C THR A 152 -7.60 15.73 1.85
N ALA A 153 -7.90 15.61 3.14
CA ALA A 153 -9.06 16.21 3.76
C ALA A 153 -8.62 17.51 4.44
N GLN A 154 -9.29 18.62 4.14
CA GLN A 154 -8.90 19.96 4.53
C GLN A 154 -10.06 20.73 5.17
N LEU A 155 -9.72 21.68 6.05
CA LEU A 155 -10.66 22.65 6.62
C LEU A 155 -10.01 24.04 6.63
N GLY A 156 -10.63 25.02 5.98
CA GLY A 156 -10.10 26.38 5.90
C GLY A 156 -8.67 26.44 5.32
N GLY A 157 -8.36 25.58 4.34
CA GLY A 157 -7.02 25.48 3.73
C GLY A 157 -5.98 24.72 4.56
N LYS A 158 -6.31 24.23 5.76
CA LYS A 158 -5.43 23.41 6.59
C LYS A 158 -5.64 21.94 6.29
N VAL A 159 -4.58 21.19 6.01
CA VAL A 159 -4.63 19.72 5.87
C VAL A 159 -4.87 19.08 7.24
N LEU A 160 -5.93 18.31 7.34
CA LEU A 160 -6.32 17.58 8.56
C LEU A 160 -5.94 16.11 8.51
N GLY A 161 -5.79 15.56 7.30
CA GLY A 161 -5.39 14.18 7.05
C GLY A 161 -5.38 13.88 5.58
N GLY A 162 -4.99 12.66 5.23
CA GLY A 162 -4.90 12.27 3.84
C GLY A 162 -4.54 10.80 3.67
N THR A 163 -4.43 10.41 2.40
CA THR A 163 -3.94 9.11 1.98
C THR A 163 -3.12 9.23 0.70
N VAL A 164 -2.03 8.48 0.64
CA VAL A 164 -1.30 8.25 -0.61
C VAL A 164 -1.83 6.97 -1.23
N VAL A 165 -2.26 7.06 -2.47
CA VAL A 165 -2.80 5.96 -3.24
C VAL A 165 -1.83 5.59 -4.35
N TYR A 166 -1.54 4.29 -4.48
CA TYR A 166 -0.84 3.71 -5.61
C TYR A 166 -1.85 2.99 -6.49
N GLU A 167 -1.94 3.40 -7.75
CA GLU A 167 -2.87 2.84 -8.72
C GLU A 167 -2.12 1.96 -9.72
N TYR A 168 -2.58 0.72 -9.87
CA TYR A 168 -2.07 -0.23 -10.86
C TYR A 168 -3.19 -1.11 -11.38
N GLY A 169 -3.42 -1.07 -12.70
CA GLY A 169 -4.49 -1.83 -13.32
C GLY A 169 -5.85 -1.47 -12.70
N ASN A 170 -6.52 -2.44 -12.09
CA ASN A 170 -7.83 -2.29 -11.46
C ASN A 170 -7.73 -2.13 -9.93
N VAL A 171 -6.54 -1.88 -9.40
CA VAL A 171 -6.31 -1.80 -7.96
C VAL A 171 -5.82 -0.42 -7.56
N ALA A 172 -6.51 0.20 -6.60
CA ALA A 172 -6.06 1.37 -5.87
C ALA A 172 -5.62 0.96 -4.47
N HIS A 173 -4.32 1.06 -4.18
CA HIS A 173 -3.71 0.68 -2.90
C HIS A 173 -3.44 1.91 -2.05
N THR A 174 -4.02 1.96 -0.86
CA THR A 174 -3.75 3.02 0.11
C THR A 174 -2.45 2.74 0.85
N GLN A 175 -1.34 3.30 0.35
CA GLN A 175 0.00 3.06 0.89
C GLN A 175 0.22 3.74 2.24
N TYR A 176 -0.25 4.96 2.39
CA TYR A 176 -0.17 5.74 3.62
C TYR A 176 -1.50 6.38 3.95
N ILE A 177 -1.92 6.24 5.20
CA ILE A 177 -3.16 6.84 5.72
C ILE A 177 -2.83 7.51 7.04
N SER A 178 -3.16 8.79 7.20
CA SER A 178 -2.96 9.49 8.46
C SER A 178 -3.89 10.68 8.62
N ALA A 179 -4.22 11.01 9.87
CA ALA A 179 -4.93 12.24 10.21
C ALA A 179 -4.38 12.84 11.50
N SER A 180 -4.35 14.16 11.57
CA SER A 180 -4.02 14.93 12.77
C SER A 180 -5.00 14.63 13.92
N PRO A 181 -4.69 14.97 15.17
CA PRO A 181 -5.65 14.85 16.27
C PRO A 181 -6.97 15.60 16.01
N GLU A 182 -6.90 16.76 15.37
CA GLU A 182 -8.06 17.54 14.96
C GLU A 182 -8.84 16.81 13.85
N GLY A 183 -8.15 16.31 12.81
CA GLY A 183 -8.76 15.55 11.73
C GLY A 183 -9.47 14.28 12.21
N LYS A 184 -8.92 13.60 13.22
CA LYS A 184 -9.58 12.45 13.86
C LYS A 184 -10.89 12.85 14.55
N LYS A 185 -10.89 13.96 15.32
CA LYS A 185 -12.09 14.48 16.00
C LYS A 185 -13.17 14.90 15.00
N LEU A 186 -12.79 15.48 13.89
CA LEU A 186 -13.69 15.96 12.85
C LEU A 186 -14.05 14.90 11.80
N HIS A 187 -13.65 13.66 11.98
CA HIS A 187 -13.93 12.54 11.08
C HIS A 187 -13.41 12.73 9.63
N ALA A 188 -12.27 13.41 9.49
CA ALA A 188 -11.70 13.75 8.19
C ALA A 188 -11.45 12.53 7.29
N LEU A 189 -10.96 11.40 7.85
CA LEU A 189 -10.74 10.18 7.08
C LEU A 189 -12.05 9.47 6.69
N ASP A 190 -13.11 9.56 7.49
CA ASP A 190 -14.40 8.97 7.12
C ASP A 190 -14.92 9.62 5.83
N LEU A 191 -14.85 10.96 5.73
CA LEU A 191 -15.24 11.68 4.52
C LEU A 191 -14.26 11.44 3.37
N LEU A 192 -12.95 11.37 3.65
CA LEU A 192 -11.94 11.13 2.61
C LEU A 192 -12.20 9.80 1.89
N PHE A 193 -12.43 8.73 2.63
CA PHE A 193 -12.72 7.42 2.04
C PHE A 193 -14.13 7.26 1.46
N ASP A 194 -15.05 8.16 1.77
CA ASP A 194 -16.36 8.23 1.12
C ASP A 194 -16.27 8.91 -0.27
N LYS A 195 -15.25 9.74 -0.47
CA LYS A 195 -15.04 10.51 -1.71
C LYS A 195 -14.06 9.86 -2.69
N LEU A 196 -13.25 8.92 -2.23
CA LEU A 196 -12.35 8.09 -3.05
C LEU A 196 -13.10 6.95 -3.73
#